data_6524fe6a7f07feae549c6a3c03a0d424
#
_entry.id   6524fe6a7f07feae549c6a3c03a0d424
#
_cell.length_a   1.000
_cell.length_b   1.000
_cell.length_c   1.000
_cell.angle_alpha   90.00
_cell.angle_beta   90.00
_cell.angle_gamma   90.00
#
_symmetry.space_group_name_H-M   'P 1'
#
loop_
_entity.id
_entity.type
_entity.pdbx_description
1 polymer ?
#
loop_
_entity_poly.entity_id
_entity_poly.type
_entity_poly.pdbx_seq_one_letter_code
_entity_poly.pdbx_strand_id
1 'polypeptide(L)'
;MAQDLEARIHALEAKVGELNDREALRLLRCRYHECINEGKLAEIPDLFAESGTLDFGYLGKANGKAELKKFFDALPRLLQFVKQFIHNHVVQIHGNTATGLSYLEAKSVSKGESYLVAARYDDEYVKQNGQWKFTKMNLTPYFTVPLREGWAQEDRLKMGR
;
A
#
# COMPACT_ATOMS: atom_id res chain seq x y z
N MET A 1 -33.25 17.06 27.37
CA MET A 1 -33.66 16.67 26.01
C MET A 1 -32.81 17.37 24.94
N ALA A 2 -32.75 18.70 24.86
CA ALA A 2 -31.91 19.37 23.80
C ALA A 2 -30.41 19.04 23.93
N GLN A 3 -29.82 19.16 25.12
CA GLN A 3 -28.41 18.82 25.38
C GLN A 3 -28.05 17.35 25.08
N ASP A 4 -29.00 16.41 25.35
CA ASP A 4 -28.81 15.00 25.01
C ASP A 4 -28.83 14.77 23.48
N LEU A 5 -29.66 15.49 22.74
CA LEU A 5 -29.72 15.43 21.29
C LEU A 5 -28.43 16.00 20.66
N GLU A 6 -27.94 17.12 21.19
CA GLU A 6 -26.71 17.77 20.72
C GLU A 6 -25.47 16.87 20.92
N ALA A 7 -25.35 16.25 22.09
CA ALA A 7 -24.31 15.28 22.37
C ALA A 7 -24.36 14.05 21.44
N ARG A 8 -25.57 13.57 21.14
CA ARG A 8 -25.78 12.45 20.19
C ARG A 8 -25.41 12.85 18.75
N ILE A 9 -25.72 14.07 18.33
CA ILE A 9 -25.33 14.58 17.01
C ILE A 9 -23.82 14.62 16.89
N HIS A 10 -23.11 15.21 17.86
CA HIS A 10 -21.64 15.24 17.87
C HIS A 10 -21.01 13.83 17.85
N ALA A 11 -21.58 12.89 18.59
CA ALA A 11 -21.10 11.51 18.56
C ALA A 11 -21.30 10.84 17.20
N LEU A 12 -22.41 11.09 16.52
CA LEU A 12 -22.68 10.60 15.17
C LEU A 12 -21.77 11.25 14.13
N GLU A 13 -21.57 12.56 14.20
CA GLU A 13 -20.64 13.28 13.31
C GLU A 13 -19.22 12.76 13.43
N ALA A 14 -18.73 12.53 14.67
CA ALA A 14 -17.42 11.93 14.90
C ALA A 14 -17.31 10.53 14.28
N LYS A 15 -18.35 9.71 14.43
CA LYS A 15 -18.40 8.36 13.87
C LYS A 15 -18.45 8.36 12.35
N VAL A 16 -19.22 9.27 11.75
CA VAL A 16 -19.24 9.47 10.28
C VAL A 16 -17.87 9.93 9.78
N GLY A 17 -17.23 10.84 10.50
CA GLY A 17 -15.85 11.29 10.20
C GLY A 17 -14.86 10.13 10.19
N GLU A 18 -14.89 9.25 11.20
CA GLU A 18 -14.04 8.07 11.24
C GLU A 18 -14.32 7.09 10.09
N LEU A 19 -15.59 6.85 9.76
CA LEU A 19 -15.96 5.99 8.65
C LEU A 19 -15.48 6.55 7.30
N ASN A 20 -15.60 7.87 7.09
CA ASN A 20 -15.11 8.54 5.91
C ASN A 20 -13.58 8.43 5.80
N ASP A 21 -12.86 8.55 6.91
CA ASP A 21 -11.41 8.39 6.93
C ASP A 21 -10.98 6.95 6.61
N ARG A 22 -11.68 5.94 7.13
CA ARG A 22 -11.45 4.53 6.79
C ARG A 22 -11.66 4.27 5.30
N GLU A 23 -12.72 4.81 4.73
CA GLU A 23 -13.00 4.66 3.30
C GLU A 23 -11.96 5.41 2.45
N ALA A 24 -11.55 6.61 2.84
CA ALA A 24 -10.51 7.36 2.15
C ALA A 24 -9.16 6.61 2.14
N LEU A 25 -8.77 5.98 3.25
CA LEU A 25 -7.57 5.13 3.34
C LEU A 25 -7.69 3.88 2.46
N ARG A 26 -8.88 3.24 2.45
CA ARG A 26 -9.15 2.10 1.57
C ARG A 26 -9.02 2.50 0.10
N LEU A 27 -9.61 3.62 -0.31
CA LEU A 27 -9.53 4.15 -1.66
C LEU A 27 -8.11 4.55 -2.06
N LEU A 28 -7.33 5.15 -1.15
CA LEU A 28 -5.92 5.47 -1.38
C LEU A 28 -5.11 4.21 -1.70
N ARG A 29 -5.30 3.13 -0.93
CA ARG A 29 -4.65 1.84 -1.18
C ARG A 29 -5.11 1.23 -2.52
N CYS A 30 -6.40 1.27 -2.81
CA CYS A 30 -6.94 0.79 -4.09
C CYS A 30 -6.36 1.59 -5.27
N ARG A 31 -6.26 2.92 -5.15
CA ARG A 31 -5.68 3.78 -6.19
C ARG A 31 -4.23 3.45 -6.49
N TYR A 32 -3.43 3.18 -5.46
CA TYR A 32 -2.06 2.70 -5.65
C TYR A 32 -2.01 1.44 -6.53
N HIS A 33 -2.83 0.42 -6.21
CA HIS A 33 -2.86 -0.83 -6.99
C HIS A 33 -3.43 -0.63 -8.39
N GLU A 34 -4.42 0.25 -8.55
CA GLU A 34 -4.90 0.65 -9.88
C GLU A 34 -3.76 1.25 -10.71
N CYS A 35 -2.99 2.18 -10.13
CA CYS A 35 -1.86 2.79 -10.84
C CYS A 35 -0.82 1.76 -11.28
N ILE A 36 -0.46 0.80 -10.41
CA ILE A 36 0.44 -0.29 -10.77
C ILE A 36 -0.17 -1.15 -11.89
N ASN A 37 -1.42 -1.59 -11.71
CA ASN A 37 -2.06 -2.53 -12.61
C ASN A 37 -2.36 -1.95 -14.00
N GLU A 38 -2.61 -0.65 -14.07
CA GLU A 38 -2.92 0.06 -15.33
C GLU A 38 -1.71 0.83 -15.90
N GLY A 39 -0.54 0.69 -15.28
CA GLY A 39 0.70 1.33 -15.76
C GLY A 39 0.72 2.85 -15.57
N LYS A 40 -0.13 3.41 -14.70
CA LYS A 40 -0.21 4.84 -14.36
C LYS A 40 0.88 5.23 -13.34
N LEU A 41 2.11 4.77 -13.54
CA LEU A 41 3.18 4.85 -12.55
C LEU A 41 3.58 6.28 -12.19
N ALA A 42 3.44 7.21 -13.14
CA ALA A 42 3.74 8.63 -12.93
C ALA A 42 2.82 9.31 -11.89
N GLU A 43 1.64 8.73 -11.61
CA GLU A 43 0.68 9.26 -10.64
C GLU A 43 0.97 8.79 -9.19
N ILE A 44 1.76 7.73 -9.03
CA ILE A 44 2.00 7.11 -7.72
C ILE A 44 2.70 8.05 -6.73
N PRO A 45 3.73 8.83 -7.10
CA PRO A 45 4.36 9.77 -6.16
C PRO A 45 3.39 10.76 -5.52
N ASP A 46 2.28 11.11 -6.19
CA ASP A 46 1.28 12.03 -5.66
C ASP A 46 0.37 11.41 -4.59
N LEU A 47 0.39 10.09 -4.45
CA LEU A 47 -0.28 9.38 -3.36
C LEU A 47 0.51 9.47 -2.04
N PHE A 48 1.78 9.88 -2.09
CA PHE A 48 2.65 10.04 -0.94
C PHE A 48 2.71 11.49 -0.44
N ALA A 49 2.98 11.66 0.85
CA ALA A 49 3.40 12.94 1.40
C ALA A 49 4.77 13.35 0.82
N GLU A 50 5.15 14.62 0.94
CA GLU A 50 6.41 15.15 0.37
C GLU A 50 7.64 14.37 0.85
N SER A 51 7.67 14.04 2.15
CA SER A 51 8.72 13.22 2.79
C SER A 51 8.41 11.72 2.79
N GLY A 52 7.44 11.27 1.98
CA GLY A 52 7.02 9.86 1.97
C GLY A 52 8.14 8.92 1.58
N THR A 53 8.14 7.73 2.17
CA THR A 53 9.20 6.73 1.99
C THR A 53 8.63 5.39 1.51
N LEU A 54 9.46 4.65 0.81
CA LEU A 54 9.14 3.31 0.31
C LEU A 54 10.34 2.38 0.57
N ASP A 55 10.06 1.18 1.07
CA ASP A 55 11.04 0.10 1.19
C ASP A 55 10.42 -1.20 0.64
N PHE A 56 10.88 -1.62 -0.52
CA PHE A 56 10.45 -2.85 -1.19
C PHE A 56 11.58 -3.89 -1.23
N GLY A 57 12.47 -3.84 -0.24
CA GLY A 57 13.56 -4.80 -0.08
C GLY A 57 14.45 -4.87 -1.33
N TYR A 58 14.47 -6.04 -1.97
CA TYR A 58 15.32 -6.28 -3.15
C TYR A 58 14.93 -5.44 -4.39
N LEU A 59 13.71 -4.93 -4.47
CA LEU A 59 13.29 -4.03 -5.56
C LEU A 59 13.80 -2.62 -5.38
N GLY A 60 14.18 -2.23 -4.15
CA GLY A 60 14.75 -0.93 -3.85
C GLY A 60 14.00 -0.13 -2.80
N LYS A 61 14.54 1.05 -2.52
CA LYS A 61 14.04 2.02 -1.55
C LYS A 61 13.96 3.40 -2.20
N ALA A 62 13.09 4.25 -1.64
CA ALA A 62 12.98 5.64 -2.06
C ALA A 62 12.59 6.54 -0.87
N ASN A 63 13.17 7.73 -0.80
CA ASN A 63 12.89 8.73 0.23
C ASN A 63 12.52 10.06 -0.42
N GLY A 64 11.29 10.51 -0.17
CA GLY A 64 10.74 11.74 -0.73
C GLY A 64 10.31 11.59 -2.19
N LYS A 65 9.50 12.53 -2.66
CA LYS A 65 8.85 12.48 -3.98
C LYS A 65 9.81 12.31 -5.15
N ALA A 66 10.98 12.95 -5.10
CA ALA A 66 11.95 12.87 -6.20
C ALA A 66 12.51 11.46 -6.40
N GLU A 67 12.80 10.74 -5.30
CA GLU A 67 13.27 9.36 -5.38
C GLU A 67 12.13 8.40 -5.68
N LEU A 68 10.93 8.63 -5.13
CA LEU A 68 9.72 7.88 -5.47
C LEU A 68 9.46 7.94 -6.99
N LYS A 69 9.55 9.13 -7.58
CA LYS A 69 9.41 9.27 -9.04
C LYS A 69 10.45 8.45 -9.78
N LYS A 70 11.73 8.55 -9.42
CA LYS A 70 12.80 7.76 -10.06
C LYS A 70 12.57 6.25 -9.93
N PHE A 71 12.10 5.81 -8.75
CA PHE A 71 11.79 4.40 -8.49
C PHE A 71 10.70 3.89 -9.43
N PHE A 72 9.56 4.58 -9.52
CA PHE A 72 8.44 4.17 -10.36
C PHE A 72 8.74 4.33 -11.86
N ASP A 73 9.52 5.33 -12.27
CA ASP A 73 10.00 5.49 -13.66
C ASP A 73 10.92 4.31 -14.08
N ALA A 74 11.64 3.72 -13.12
CA ALA A 74 12.54 2.58 -13.38
C ALA A 74 11.82 1.22 -13.36
N LEU A 75 10.66 1.12 -12.71
CA LEU A 75 9.96 -0.14 -12.47
C LEU A 75 9.67 -0.96 -13.75
N PRO A 76 9.26 -0.38 -14.90
CA PRO A 76 9.03 -1.13 -16.13
C PRO A 76 10.27 -1.81 -16.72
N ARG A 77 11.48 -1.36 -16.33
CA ARG A 77 12.73 -2.00 -16.74
C ARG A 77 13.02 -3.27 -15.93
N LEU A 78 12.50 -3.33 -14.71
CA LEU A 78 12.65 -4.46 -13.80
C LEU A 78 11.55 -5.50 -14.00
N LEU A 79 10.32 -5.02 -14.21
CA LEU A 79 9.11 -5.83 -14.34
C LEU A 79 8.46 -5.53 -15.69
N GLN A 80 8.57 -6.47 -16.63
CA GLN A 80 7.95 -6.36 -17.96
C GLN A 80 6.42 -6.45 -17.88
N PHE A 81 5.92 -7.09 -16.84
CA PHE A 81 4.51 -7.22 -16.52
C PHE A 81 4.35 -7.31 -15.02
N VAL A 82 3.30 -6.70 -14.49
CA VAL A 82 2.89 -6.87 -13.10
C VAL A 82 1.40 -6.66 -12.96
N LYS A 83 0.75 -7.56 -12.24
CA LYS A 83 -0.62 -7.40 -11.74
C LYS A 83 -0.64 -7.75 -10.26
N GLN A 84 -1.17 -6.85 -9.47
CA GLN A 84 -1.23 -6.94 -8.01
C GLN A 84 -2.68 -7.09 -7.55
N PHE A 85 -2.91 -8.01 -6.65
CA PHE A 85 -4.20 -8.24 -6.01
C PHE A 85 -4.00 -8.05 -4.51
N ILE A 86 -4.73 -7.06 -3.97
CA ILE A 86 -4.71 -6.81 -2.55
C ILE A 86 -5.85 -7.58 -1.90
N HIS A 87 -5.55 -8.29 -0.85
CA HIS A 87 -6.56 -8.92 -0.02
C HIS A 87 -6.95 -7.95 1.09
N ASN A 88 -7.34 -8.31 2.23
CA ASN A 88 -7.76 -7.44 3.31
C ASN A 88 -6.88 -6.16 3.48
N HIS A 89 -7.51 -5.07 3.90
CA HIS A 89 -6.82 -3.85 4.31
C HIS A 89 -7.35 -3.44 5.69
N VAL A 90 -6.51 -3.61 6.71
CA VAL A 90 -6.84 -3.29 8.10
C VAL A 90 -6.13 -1.99 8.45
N VAL A 91 -6.89 -1.00 8.93
CA VAL A 91 -6.34 0.31 9.32
C VAL A 91 -6.66 0.64 10.77
N GLN A 92 -5.72 1.30 11.43
CA GLN A 92 -5.88 1.91 12.75
C GLN A 92 -5.63 3.41 12.63
N ILE A 93 -6.64 4.21 12.98
CA ILE A 93 -6.63 5.67 12.83
C ILE A 93 -6.37 6.31 14.21
N HIS A 94 -5.45 7.28 14.23
CA HIS A 94 -5.06 8.05 15.41
C HIS A 94 -5.06 9.55 15.05
N GLY A 95 -6.24 10.17 15.09
CA GLY A 95 -6.41 11.55 14.65
C GLY A 95 -6.03 11.72 13.16
N ASN A 96 -5.00 12.50 12.89
CA ASN A 96 -4.51 12.77 11.52
C ASN A 96 -3.40 11.80 11.06
N THR A 97 -3.16 10.73 11.78
CA THR A 97 -2.24 9.66 11.40
C THR A 97 -2.95 8.32 11.40
N ALA A 98 -2.43 7.37 10.63
CA ALA A 98 -2.94 6.00 10.63
C ALA A 98 -1.84 5.03 10.28
N THR A 99 -2.04 3.76 10.65
CA THR A 99 -1.27 2.62 10.18
C THR A 99 -2.17 1.68 9.40
N GLY A 100 -1.60 0.92 8.46
CA GLY A 100 -2.32 -0.07 7.69
C GLY A 100 -1.52 -1.33 7.47
N LEU A 101 -2.24 -2.44 7.40
CA LEU A 101 -1.71 -3.75 7.03
C LEU A 101 -2.56 -4.32 5.90
N SER A 102 -1.91 -4.84 4.88
CA SER A 102 -2.59 -5.57 3.81
C SER A 102 -1.71 -6.68 3.25
N TYR A 103 -2.35 -7.72 2.70
CA TYR A 103 -1.64 -8.81 2.04
C TYR A 103 -1.71 -8.66 0.53
N LEU A 104 -0.58 -8.93 -0.11
CA LEU A 104 -0.39 -8.86 -1.55
C LEU A 104 -0.24 -10.25 -2.14
N GLU A 105 -0.99 -10.52 -3.19
CA GLU A 105 -0.64 -11.50 -4.22
C GLU A 105 -0.26 -10.74 -5.48
N ALA A 106 0.85 -11.12 -6.14
CA ALA A 106 1.20 -10.53 -7.42
C ALA A 106 1.70 -11.57 -8.40
N LYS A 107 1.40 -11.31 -9.68
CA LYS A 107 1.93 -12.03 -10.83
C LYS A 107 2.78 -11.07 -11.62
N SER A 108 4.03 -11.43 -11.87
CA SER A 108 4.95 -10.56 -12.59
C SER A 108 5.78 -11.32 -13.61
N VAL A 109 6.34 -10.59 -14.56
CA VAL A 109 7.34 -11.09 -15.51
C VAL A 109 8.59 -10.26 -15.37
N SER A 110 9.70 -10.91 -15.09
CA SER A 110 11.04 -10.32 -15.06
C SER A 110 12.00 -11.19 -15.86
N LYS A 111 12.79 -10.56 -16.74
CA LYS A 111 13.75 -11.26 -17.63
C LYS A 111 13.14 -12.44 -18.40
N GLY A 112 11.88 -12.29 -18.83
CA GLY A 112 11.16 -13.30 -19.59
C GLY A 112 10.62 -14.49 -18.76
N GLU A 113 10.74 -14.45 -17.44
CA GLU A 113 10.25 -15.50 -16.54
C GLU A 113 9.06 -15.01 -15.71
N SER A 114 8.06 -15.90 -15.54
CA SER A 114 6.86 -15.62 -14.74
C SER A 114 7.10 -15.92 -13.26
N TYR A 115 6.71 -14.99 -12.39
CA TYR A 115 6.85 -15.08 -10.94
C TYR A 115 5.49 -14.99 -10.24
N LEU A 116 5.39 -15.73 -9.14
CA LEU A 116 4.39 -15.54 -8.10
C LEU A 116 5.01 -14.86 -6.90
N VAL A 117 4.28 -13.90 -6.35
CA VAL A 117 4.68 -13.16 -5.14
C VAL A 117 3.56 -13.26 -4.13
N ALA A 118 3.91 -13.59 -2.89
CA ALA A 118 3.08 -13.34 -1.72
C ALA A 118 3.85 -12.44 -0.76
N ALA A 119 3.20 -11.38 -0.29
CA ALA A 119 3.86 -10.38 0.54
C ALA A 119 2.88 -9.69 1.49
N ARG A 120 3.42 -8.91 2.41
CA ARG A 120 2.68 -8.03 3.30
C ARG A 120 3.15 -6.59 3.12
N TYR A 121 2.19 -5.68 3.07
CA TYR A 121 2.42 -4.26 3.24
C TYR A 121 2.21 -3.85 4.69
N ASP A 122 3.14 -3.06 5.22
CA ASP A 122 3.01 -2.31 6.47
C ASP A 122 3.15 -0.82 6.11
N ASP A 123 2.07 -0.08 6.29
CA ASP A 123 1.93 1.30 5.83
C ASP A 123 1.75 2.26 6.99
N GLU A 124 2.25 3.48 6.80
CA GLU A 124 1.93 4.63 7.63
C GLU A 124 1.33 5.74 6.76
N TYR A 125 0.38 6.47 7.33
CA TYR A 125 -0.39 7.51 6.64
C TYR A 125 -0.47 8.78 7.44
N VAL A 126 -0.66 9.90 6.75
CA VAL A 126 -0.99 11.20 7.35
C VAL A 126 -2.13 11.86 6.59
N LYS A 127 -3.00 12.56 7.32
CA LYS A 127 -4.05 13.40 6.77
C LYS A 127 -3.55 14.85 6.70
N GLN A 128 -3.36 15.37 5.49
CA GLN A 128 -2.90 16.71 5.21
C GLN A 128 -3.92 17.43 4.32
N ASN A 129 -4.37 18.62 4.73
CA ASN A 129 -5.38 19.40 3.99
C ASN A 129 -6.64 18.57 3.65
N GLY A 130 -7.09 17.74 4.59
CA GLY A 130 -8.26 16.87 4.41
C GLY A 130 -8.03 15.61 3.57
N GLN A 131 -6.82 15.39 3.05
CA GLN A 131 -6.49 14.23 2.22
C GLN A 131 -5.50 13.30 2.91
N TRP A 132 -5.76 12.01 2.86
CA TRP A 132 -4.83 10.98 3.33
C TRP A 132 -3.72 10.72 2.29
N LYS A 133 -2.50 10.58 2.78
CA LYS A 133 -1.28 10.28 1.99
C LYS A 133 -0.46 9.20 2.67
N PHE A 134 0.26 8.40 1.89
CA PHE A 134 1.29 7.53 2.45
C PHE A 134 2.47 8.35 2.99
N THR A 135 2.89 8.07 4.21
CA THR A 135 4.20 8.56 4.74
C THR A 135 5.24 7.48 4.68
N LYS A 136 4.80 6.21 4.73
CA LYS A 136 5.70 5.07 4.61
C LYS A 136 4.96 3.89 4.00
N MET A 137 5.63 3.17 3.13
CA MET A 137 5.15 1.94 2.53
C MET A 137 6.26 0.89 2.56
N ASN A 138 6.09 -0.13 3.37
CA ASN A 138 7.02 -1.25 3.45
C ASN A 138 6.39 -2.51 2.86
N LEU A 139 7.13 -3.18 1.98
CA LEU A 139 6.75 -4.48 1.44
C LEU A 139 7.68 -5.55 1.97
N THR A 140 7.13 -6.51 2.70
CA THR A 140 7.86 -7.69 3.18
C THR A 140 7.39 -8.91 2.41
N PRO A 141 8.18 -9.46 1.49
CA PRO A 141 7.82 -10.67 0.76
C PRO A 141 7.89 -11.90 1.68
N TYR A 142 6.88 -12.75 1.60
CA TYR A 142 6.94 -14.12 2.13
C TYR A 142 7.69 -15.02 1.16
N PHE A 143 7.38 -14.87 -0.13
CA PHE A 143 8.15 -15.47 -1.21
C PHE A 143 8.02 -14.67 -2.51
N THR A 144 9.04 -14.78 -3.34
CA THR A 144 9.03 -14.39 -4.76
C THR A 144 9.67 -15.55 -5.51
N VAL A 145 8.88 -16.31 -6.24
CA VAL A 145 9.32 -17.58 -6.83
C VAL A 145 8.94 -17.67 -8.30
N PRO A 146 9.79 -18.27 -9.15
CA PRO A 146 9.40 -18.63 -10.49
C PRO A 146 8.17 -19.54 -10.47
N LEU A 147 7.19 -19.28 -11.33
CA LEU A 147 5.95 -20.05 -11.38
C LEU A 147 6.20 -21.55 -11.58
N ARG A 148 7.23 -21.91 -12.37
CA ARG A 148 7.62 -23.31 -12.64
C ARG A 148 8.17 -24.05 -11.42
N GLU A 149 8.72 -23.31 -10.43
CA GLU A 149 9.37 -23.92 -9.25
C GLU A 149 8.43 -24.01 -8.05
N GLY A 150 7.44 -23.09 -7.96
CA GLY A 150 6.54 -23.00 -6.84
C GLY A 150 7.25 -22.58 -5.54
N TRP A 151 6.59 -22.78 -4.40
CA TRP A 151 7.05 -22.31 -3.09
C TRP A 151 7.21 -23.44 -2.06
N ALA A 152 7.16 -24.70 -2.46
CA ALA A 152 7.19 -25.84 -1.54
C ALA A 152 8.59 -26.17 -0.99
N GLN A 153 9.66 -25.51 -1.44
CA GLN A 153 11.01 -25.71 -0.95
C GLN A 153 11.19 -25.07 0.44
N GLU A 154 11.81 -25.77 1.38
CA GLU A 154 11.95 -25.35 2.79
C GLU A 154 12.63 -23.98 2.97
N ASP A 155 13.62 -23.65 2.14
CA ASP A 155 14.31 -22.36 2.16
C ASP A 155 13.42 -21.16 1.76
N ARG A 156 12.28 -21.44 1.14
CA ARG A 156 11.29 -20.46 0.69
C ARG A 156 10.07 -20.33 1.61
N LEU A 157 9.90 -21.27 2.53
CA LEU A 157 8.83 -21.26 3.53
C LEU A 157 9.18 -20.32 4.70
N LYS A 158 9.29 -19.04 4.45
CA LYS A 158 9.41 -18.04 5.52
C LYS A 158 8.04 -17.83 6.16
N MET A 159 7.67 -18.75 7.04
CA MET A 159 6.58 -18.50 7.98
C MET A 159 7.05 -17.37 8.89
N GLY A 160 6.38 -16.21 8.84
CA GLY A 160 6.73 -15.07 9.68
C GLY A 160 6.82 -15.50 11.15
N ARG A 161 8.00 -15.36 11.73
CA ARG A 161 8.24 -15.38 13.17
C ARG A 161 8.17 -13.96 13.70
#